data_c5b8f299693f54379784eccf1567b079
#
_entry.id   c5b8f299693f54379784eccf1567b079
#
_cell.length_a   1.000
_cell.length_b   1.000
_cell.length_c   1.000
_cell.angle_alpha   90.00
_cell.angle_beta   90.00
_cell.angle_gamma   90.00
#
_symmetry.space_group_name_H-M   'P 1'
#
loop_
_entity.id
_entity.type
_entity.pdbx_description
1 polymer ?
#
loop_
_entity_poly.entity_id
_entity_poly.type
_entity_poly.pdbx_seq_one_letter_code
_entity_poly.pdbx_strand_id
1 'polypeptide(L)'
;MNRLAPHYGDDWWFTTQFVFAQIGVGQAERAVRTIESVGHGYPRSANWTHISSHIYYETGETEVGRRDLWDWLRDYPREGALHCHLSWHVALWTLALDDAEAAWKVIDADVRPGKAWGRGLKC
;
A
#
# COMPACT_ATOMS: atom_id res chain seq x y z
N MET A 1 -8.61 6.08 -17.38
CA MET A 1 -7.14 5.88 -17.42
C MET A 1 -6.63 5.03 -18.58
N ASN A 2 -7.37 4.02 -19.04
CA ASN A 2 -6.97 3.25 -20.25
C ASN A 2 -6.70 4.12 -21.49
N ARG A 3 -7.45 5.22 -21.66
CA ARG A 3 -7.27 6.15 -22.79
C ARG A 3 -5.98 6.99 -22.70
N LEU A 4 -5.45 7.15 -21.49
CA LEU A 4 -4.25 7.96 -21.24
C LEU A 4 -2.97 7.09 -21.23
N ALA A 5 -3.07 5.81 -20.89
CA ALA A 5 -1.92 4.93 -20.75
C ALA A 5 -0.92 4.99 -21.94
N PRO A 6 -1.38 4.98 -23.21
CA PRO A 6 -0.45 5.07 -24.35
C PRO A 6 0.36 6.36 -24.42
N HIS A 7 -0.07 7.43 -23.75
CA HIS A 7 0.58 8.74 -23.77
C HIS A 7 1.65 8.92 -22.68
N TYR A 8 1.62 8.08 -21.64
CA TYR A 8 2.51 8.21 -20.48
C TYR A 8 3.64 7.18 -20.46
N GLY A 9 3.58 6.13 -21.32
CA GLY A 9 4.63 5.13 -21.43
C GLY A 9 5.06 4.55 -20.08
N ASP A 10 6.34 4.69 -19.78
CA ASP A 10 6.95 4.14 -18.55
C ASP A 10 6.94 5.13 -17.36
N ASP A 11 6.07 6.14 -17.37
CA ASP A 11 5.94 7.04 -16.22
C ASP A 11 5.48 6.28 -14.98
N TRP A 12 6.37 6.21 -13.97
CA TRP A 12 6.14 5.41 -12.76
C TRP A 12 4.94 5.93 -11.95
N TRP A 13 4.73 7.24 -11.87
CA TRP A 13 3.62 7.81 -11.14
C TRP A 13 2.29 7.46 -11.80
N PHE A 14 2.22 7.63 -13.12
CA PHE A 14 1.05 7.24 -13.89
C PHE A 14 0.78 5.74 -13.76
N THR A 15 1.80 4.91 -13.87
CA THR A 15 1.68 3.46 -13.74
C THR A 15 1.10 3.06 -12.38
N THR A 16 1.55 3.68 -11.29
CA THR A 16 0.99 3.40 -9.95
C THR A 16 -0.48 3.78 -9.84
N GLN A 17 -0.89 4.91 -10.39
CA GLN A 17 -2.31 5.31 -10.43
C GLN A 17 -3.15 4.38 -11.32
N PHE A 18 -2.59 3.95 -12.43
CA PHE A 18 -3.25 3.03 -13.35
C PHE A 18 -3.47 1.65 -12.71
N VAL A 19 -2.45 1.12 -12.05
CA VAL A 19 -2.55 -0.14 -11.28
C VAL A 19 -3.61 -0.02 -10.18
N PHE A 20 -3.62 1.07 -9.44
CA PHE A 20 -4.62 1.31 -8.41
C PHE A 20 -6.05 1.35 -8.98
N ALA A 21 -6.23 1.99 -10.13
CA ALA A 21 -7.51 2.01 -10.83
C ALA A 21 -7.94 0.60 -11.30
N GLN A 22 -7.00 -0.22 -11.77
CA GLN A 22 -7.28 -1.61 -12.15
C GLN A 22 -7.78 -2.43 -10.96
N ILE A 23 -7.15 -2.28 -9.79
CA ILE A 23 -7.61 -2.92 -8.55
C ILE A 23 -9.02 -2.46 -8.20
N GLY A 24 -9.27 -1.16 -8.25
CA GLY A 24 -10.58 -0.57 -7.90
C GLY A 24 -11.75 -1.04 -8.76
N VAL A 25 -11.48 -1.54 -9.98
CA VAL A 25 -12.51 -2.12 -10.87
C VAL A 25 -12.46 -3.65 -10.92
N GLY A 26 -11.80 -4.28 -9.97
CA GLY A 26 -11.76 -5.74 -9.85
C GLY A 26 -10.82 -6.44 -10.84
N GLN A 27 -9.85 -5.73 -11.42
CA GLN A 27 -8.88 -6.28 -12.38
C GLN A 27 -7.53 -6.60 -11.72
N ALA A 28 -7.55 -7.27 -10.57
CA ALA A 28 -6.35 -7.54 -9.76
C ALA A 28 -5.26 -8.26 -10.55
N GLU A 29 -5.60 -9.27 -11.35
CA GLU A 29 -4.62 -9.99 -12.17
C GLU A 29 -3.95 -9.10 -13.23
N ARG A 30 -4.68 -8.16 -13.81
CA ARG A 30 -4.09 -7.17 -14.73
C ARG A 30 -3.18 -6.21 -13.99
N ALA A 31 -3.56 -5.80 -12.78
CA ALA A 31 -2.74 -4.98 -11.91
C ALA A 31 -1.41 -5.68 -11.57
N VAL A 32 -1.44 -6.97 -11.23
CA VAL A 32 -0.22 -7.79 -11.02
C VAL A 32 0.68 -7.73 -12.23
N ARG A 33 0.16 -8.07 -13.41
CA ARG A 33 0.97 -8.04 -14.66
C ARG A 33 1.55 -6.67 -14.96
N THR A 34 0.78 -5.61 -14.72
CA THR A 34 1.25 -4.25 -14.94
C THR A 34 2.39 -3.89 -13.98
N ILE A 35 2.24 -4.19 -12.69
CA ILE A 35 3.26 -3.85 -11.69
C ILE A 35 4.53 -4.69 -11.87
N GLU A 36 4.40 -5.95 -12.24
CA GLU A 36 5.54 -6.84 -12.51
C GLU A 36 6.33 -6.39 -13.73
N SER A 37 5.65 -5.91 -14.79
CA SER A 37 6.31 -5.46 -16.01
C SER A 37 7.23 -4.24 -15.82
N VAL A 38 6.99 -3.44 -14.79
CA VAL A 38 7.73 -2.20 -14.49
C VAL A 38 8.48 -2.25 -13.16
N GLY A 39 8.19 -3.23 -12.32
CA GLY A 39 8.56 -3.27 -10.91
C GLY A 39 10.06 -3.23 -10.62
N HIS A 40 10.90 -3.76 -11.49
CA HIS A 40 12.34 -3.83 -11.26
C HIS A 40 13.09 -2.52 -11.53
N GLY A 41 12.47 -1.55 -12.18
CA GLY A 41 13.07 -0.25 -12.51
C GLY A 41 12.67 0.89 -11.60
N TYR A 42 11.70 0.71 -10.71
CA TYR A 42 11.15 1.78 -9.91
C TYR A 42 11.66 1.77 -8.46
N PRO A 43 11.99 2.94 -7.90
CA PRO A 43 12.34 3.02 -6.48
C PRO A 43 11.11 2.65 -5.64
N ARG A 44 11.33 1.87 -4.60
CA ARG A 44 10.29 1.55 -3.61
C ARG A 44 9.90 2.81 -2.86
N SER A 45 8.83 3.43 -3.27
CA SER A 45 8.21 4.57 -2.59
C SER A 45 7.07 4.11 -1.69
N ALA A 46 6.63 4.99 -0.78
CA ALA A 46 5.44 4.73 0.04
C ALA A 46 4.20 4.41 -0.82
N ASN A 47 4.03 5.13 -1.91
CA ASN A 47 2.91 4.90 -2.82
C ASN A 47 3.00 3.55 -3.54
N TRP A 48 4.20 3.17 -4.01
CA TRP A 48 4.43 1.86 -4.61
C TRP A 48 4.13 0.72 -3.64
N THR A 49 4.66 0.81 -2.42
CA THR A 49 4.47 -0.21 -1.39
C THR A 49 3.00 -0.32 -0.98
N HIS A 50 2.31 0.81 -0.87
CA HIS A 50 0.87 0.85 -0.62
C HIS A 50 0.08 0.08 -1.68
N ILE A 51 0.32 0.39 -2.95
CA ILE A 51 -0.39 -0.25 -4.07
C ILE A 51 -0.06 -1.73 -4.17
N SER A 52 1.21 -2.11 -4.02
CA SER A 52 1.63 -3.52 -4.01
C SER A 52 0.91 -4.32 -2.93
N SER A 53 0.74 -3.75 -1.75
CA SER A 53 0.05 -4.40 -0.65
C SER A 53 -1.44 -4.64 -0.92
N HIS A 54 -2.12 -3.73 -1.61
CA HIS A 54 -3.48 -3.95 -2.10
C HIS A 54 -3.56 -5.10 -3.11
N ILE A 55 -2.58 -5.21 -4.00
CA ILE A 55 -2.53 -6.32 -4.95
C ILE A 55 -2.45 -7.66 -4.22
N TYR A 56 -1.57 -7.79 -3.24
CA TYR A 56 -1.46 -9.02 -2.44
C TYR A 56 -2.76 -9.36 -1.71
N TYR A 57 -3.42 -8.36 -1.15
CA TYR A 57 -4.71 -8.56 -0.49
C TYR A 57 -5.77 -9.08 -1.48
N GLU A 58 -5.92 -8.46 -2.64
CA GLU A 58 -6.91 -8.84 -3.64
C GLU A 58 -6.63 -10.20 -4.31
N THR A 59 -5.37 -10.63 -4.34
CA THR A 59 -5.00 -11.95 -4.86
C THR A 59 -4.97 -13.05 -3.80
N GLY A 60 -5.36 -12.74 -2.56
CA GLY A 60 -5.41 -13.70 -1.46
C GLY A 60 -4.06 -13.94 -0.76
N GLU A 61 -3.03 -13.20 -1.12
CA GLU A 61 -1.69 -13.30 -0.50
C GLU A 61 -1.50 -12.27 0.63
N THR A 62 -2.51 -12.12 1.47
CA THR A 62 -2.57 -11.10 2.54
C THR A 62 -1.39 -11.16 3.49
N GLU A 63 -0.93 -12.36 3.86
CA GLU A 63 0.25 -12.54 4.75
C GLU A 63 1.52 -11.96 4.13
N VAL A 64 1.75 -12.22 2.83
CA VAL A 64 2.91 -11.70 2.10
C VAL A 64 2.86 -10.18 2.04
N GLY A 65 1.71 -9.61 1.67
CA GLY A 65 1.52 -8.17 1.57
C GLY A 65 1.66 -7.45 2.90
N ARG A 66 1.09 -8.00 3.96
CA ARG A 66 1.22 -7.46 5.33
C ARG A 66 2.67 -7.44 5.79
N ARG A 67 3.38 -8.54 5.63
CA ARG A 67 4.78 -8.65 6.05
C ARG A 67 5.67 -7.68 5.27
N ASP A 68 5.52 -7.64 3.95
CA ASP A 68 6.30 -6.75 3.09
C ASP A 68 6.08 -5.27 3.43
N LEU A 69 4.83 -4.88 3.66
CA LEU A 69 4.49 -3.53 4.07
C LEU A 69 5.04 -3.19 5.46
N TRP A 70 4.91 -4.11 6.42
CA TRP A 70 5.42 -3.93 7.77
C TRP A 70 6.94 -3.76 7.79
N ASP A 71 7.65 -4.59 7.04
CA ASP A 71 9.11 -4.53 6.96
C ASP A 71 9.59 -3.22 6.32
N TRP A 72 8.87 -2.74 5.30
CA TRP A 72 9.20 -1.46 4.67
C TRP A 72 8.91 -0.27 5.59
N LEU A 73 7.81 -0.30 6.36
CA LEU A 73 7.42 0.77 7.28
C LEU A 73 8.43 1.03 8.41
N ARG A 74 9.19 0.02 8.80
CA ARG A 74 10.21 0.19 9.85
C ARG A 74 11.27 1.24 9.50
N ASP A 75 11.57 1.38 8.22
CA ASP A 75 12.56 2.33 7.72
C ASP A 75 11.92 3.65 7.22
N TYR A 76 10.60 3.71 7.18
CA TYR A 76 9.87 4.90 6.73
C TYR A 76 9.65 5.87 7.90
N PRO A 77 9.96 7.18 7.74
CA PRO A 77 9.80 8.15 8.81
C PRO A 77 8.36 8.22 9.36
N ARG A 78 8.22 8.25 10.67
CA ARG A 78 6.89 8.38 11.31
C ARG A 78 6.19 9.68 10.94
N GLU A 79 6.93 10.73 10.62
CA GLU A 79 6.45 12.03 10.15
C GLU A 79 6.05 12.00 8.67
N GLY A 80 6.37 10.93 7.98
CA GLY A 80 6.03 10.76 6.56
C GLY A 80 4.53 10.77 6.33
N ALA A 81 4.12 11.42 5.24
CA ALA A 81 2.71 11.69 4.95
C ALA A 81 1.81 10.44 4.91
N LEU A 82 2.38 9.30 4.58
CA LEU A 82 1.63 8.04 4.48
C LEU A 82 1.85 7.09 5.65
N HIS A 83 2.69 7.42 6.64
CA HIS A 83 3.00 6.50 7.73
C HIS A 83 1.74 5.99 8.46
N CYS A 84 0.89 6.90 8.89
CA CYS A 84 -0.36 6.55 9.57
C CYS A 84 -1.28 5.70 8.67
N HIS A 85 -1.44 6.10 7.42
CA HIS A 85 -2.28 5.40 6.45
C HIS A 85 -1.79 3.98 6.17
N LEU A 86 -0.48 3.80 5.98
CA LEU A 86 0.10 2.49 5.75
C LEU A 86 0.06 1.61 7.01
N SER A 87 0.27 2.18 8.18
CA SER A 87 0.10 1.47 9.47
C SER A 87 -1.33 0.99 9.66
N TRP A 88 -2.31 1.79 9.24
CA TRP A 88 -3.71 1.38 9.25
C TRP A 88 -3.96 0.18 8.33
N HIS A 89 -3.37 0.14 7.13
CA HIS A 89 -3.44 -1.04 6.26
C HIS A 89 -2.81 -2.27 6.90
N VAL A 90 -1.66 -2.14 7.56
CA VAL A 90 -1.05 -3.25 8.32
C VAL A 90 -2.03 -3.79 9.36
N ALA A 91 -2.69 -2.91 10.12
CA ALA A 91 -3.68 -3.31 11.12
C ALA A 91 -4.87 -4.04 10.48
N LEU A 92 -5.41 -3.53 9.37
CA LEU A 92 -6.53 -4.18 8.66
C LEU A 92 -6.18 -5.58 8.16
N TRP A 93 -5.02 -5.75 7.56
CA TRP A 93 -4.60 -7.05 7.05
C TRP A 93 -4.20 -8.02 8.16
N THR A 94 -3.67 -7.51 9.27
CA THR A 94 -3.44 -8.31 10.47
C THR A 94 -4.77 -8.82 11.05
N LEU A 95 -5.80 -7.98 11.05
CA LEU A 95 -7.15 -8.38 11.46
C LEU A 95 -7.75 -9.41 10.49
N ALA A 96 -7.54 -9.24 9.17
CA ALA A 96 -7.98 -10.20 8.17
C ALA A 96 -7.33 -11.59 8.32
N LEU A 97 -6.18 -11.65 9.00
CA LEU A 97 -5.47 -12.88 9.37
C LEU A 97 -5.86 -13.40 10.75
N ASP A 98 -6.98 -12.94 11.31
CA ASP A 98 -7.53 -13.32 12.60
C ASP A 98 -6.67 -12.96 13.82
N ASP A 99 -5.74 -12.03 13.70
CA ASP A 99 -4.90 -11.55 14.80
C ASP A 99 -5.35 -10.17 15.30
N ALA A 100 -6.46 -10.14 16.01
CA ALA A 100 -7.03 -8.89 16.54
C ALA A 100 -6.11 -8.22 17.57
N GLU A 101 -5.36 -8.97 18.37
CA GLU A 101 -4.46 -8.41 19.37
C GLU A 101 -3.30 -7.65 18.71
N ALA A 102 -2.66 -8.25 17.71
CA ALA A 102 -1.60 -7.59 16.95
C ALA A 102 -2.13 -6.38 16.17
N ALA A 103 -3.33 -6.46 15.58
CA ALA A 103 -3.97 -5.34 14.92
C ALA A 103 -4.18 -4.15 15.86
N TRP A 104 -4.67 -4.37 17.07
CA TRP A 104 -4.84 -3.33 18.08
C TRP A 104 -3.52 -2.71 18.52
N LYS A 105 -2.45 -3.50 18.64
CA LYS A 105 -1.11 -2.95 18.95
C LYS A 105 -0.65 -1.95 17.91
N VAL A 106 -0.87 -2.23 16.63
CA VAL A 106 -0.54 -1.29 15.55
C VAL A 106 -1.39 -0.02 15.63
N ILE A 107 -2.70 -0.17 15.84
CA ILE A 107 -3.62 0.97 15.96
C ILE A 107 -3.22 1.87 17.13
N ASP A 108 -2.94 1.29 18.28
CA ASP A 108 -2.56 2.05 19.47
C ASP A 108 -1.21 2.76 19.34
N ALA A 109 -0.27 2.15 18.62
CA ALA A 109 1.07 2.73 18.44
C ALA A 109 1.10 3.84 17.38
N ASP A 110 0.40 3.67 16.24
CA ASP A 110 0.69 4.44 15.03
C ASP A 110 -0.54 5.07 14.35
N VAL A 111 -1.76 4.70 14.72
CA VAL A 111 -2.96 5.07 13.97
C VAL A 111 -3.90 5.99 14.75
N ARG A 112 -4.20 5.68 16.01
CA ARG A 112 -5.21 6.41 16.76
C ARG A 112 -4.86 7.88 16.97
N PRO A 113 -5.85 8.77 17.19
CA PRO A 113 -5.61 10.19 17.46
C PRO A 113 -4.62 10.41 18.61
N GLY A 114 -3.66 11.31 18.42
CA GLY A 114 -2.59 11.61 19.37
C GLY A 114 -1.37 10.71 19.29
N LYS A 115 -1.41 9.65 18.47
CA LYS A 115 -0.27 8.77 18.19
C LYS A 115 0.24 8.88 16.76
N ALA A 116 -0.64 9.22 15.82
CA ALA A 116 -0.22 9.53 14.46
C ALA A 116 0.63 10.81 14.43
N TRP A 117 1.73 10.76 13.69
CA TRP A 117 2.63 11.89 13.49
C TRP A 117 2.33 12.60 12.18
N GLY A 118 2.63 13.89 12.12
CA GLY A 118 2.49 14.72 10.93
C GLY A 118 1.47 15.84 11.07
N ARG A 119 1.80 17.01 10.50
CA ARG A 119 0.92 18.19 10.55
C ARG A 119 -0.30 18.00 9.65
N GLY A 120 -1.47 18.01 10.24
CA GLY A 120 -2.72 17.96 9.49
C GLY A 120 -3.07 16.61 8.88
N LEU A 121 -2.31 15.56 9.18
CA LEU A 121 -2.60 14.22 8.72
C LEU A 121 -3.70 13.60 9.58
N LYS A 122 -4.86 13.45 8.97
CA LYS A 122 -5.90 12.57 9.48
C LYS A 122 -5.74 11.21 8.81
N CYS A 123 -5.63 10.21 9.59
CA CYS A 123 -5.71 8.85 9.07
C CYS A 123 -7.09 8.54 8.53
#